data_df12e38f985a4922c76ed15bee93c6c9
#
_entry.id   df12e38f985a4922c76ed15bee93c6c9
#
_cell.length_a   1.000
_cell.length_b   1.000
_cell.length_c   1.000
_cell.angle_alpha   90.00
_cell.angle_beta   90.00
_cell.angle_gamma   90.00
#
_symmetry.space_group_name_H-M   'P 1'
#
loop_
_entity.id
_entity.type
_entity.pdbx_description
1 polymer ?
#
loop_
_entity_poly.entity_id
_entity_poly.type
_entity_poly.pdbx_seq_one_letter_code
_entity_poly.pdbx_strand_id
1 'polypeptide(L)'
;YTSSFSTNDRTRAFLKVQDGCDYKCTYCTIPLARGISRSDALENVIENAKNIVAQDIKEIVLTGVNIGDFGKGEFGTKKHEHTFLDLVKALDAIEGISRIRISSIEPNLLKDETIAFVGQSKGFVPHFHVPLQSGSDIILKRMRRRYLSQLYIDRVKAIKKAMPHACIGVDVIVGFPGETEEEFLKSYRFLVDLDISYLHVFAYSERPNTAAASMGEVVPQHVRAKRSKMLRGLSVKKRHYFYS
;
A
#
# COMPACT_ATOMS: atom_id res chain seq x y z
N TYR A 1 19.50 9.12 -3.35
CA TYR A 1 18.10 9.54 -3.15
C TYR A 1 18.00 10.44 -1.94
N THR A 2 17.33 11.54 -2.08
CA THR A 2 17.03 12.50 -1.01
C THR A 2 15.51 12.60 -0.84
N SER A 3 15.04 12.64 0.38
CA SER A 3 13.63 12.86 0.69
C SER A 3 13.21 14.27 0.24
N SER A 4 11.95 14.43 -0.08
CA SER A 4 11.39 15.70 -0.53
C SER A 4 9.93 15.80 -0.14
N PHE A 5 9.42 17.02 -0.08
CA PHE A 5 8.02 17.25 0.21
C PHE A 5 7.40 18.29 -0.73
N SER A 6 6.08 18.24 -0.85
CA SER A 6 5.28 19.18 -1.62
C SER A 6 4.16 19.74 -0.76
N THR A 7 4.04 21.06 -0.75
CA THR A 7 3.05 21.80 0.04
C THR A 7 2.10 22.65 -0.81
N ASN A 8 2.28 22.68 -2.13
CA ASN A 8 1.57 23.59 -3.02
C ASN A 8 0.07 23.27 -3.10
N ASP A 9 -0.76 24.28 -2.89
CA ASP A 9 -2.23 24.33 -3.06
C ASP A 9 -3.02 23.25 -2.32
N ARG A 10 -2.49 22.70 -1.20
CA ARG A 10 -3.15 21.64 -0.44
C ARG A 10 -3.13 21.89 1.06
N THR A 11 -4.15 21.37 1.74
CA THR A 11 -4.26 21.41 3.21
C THR A 11 -3.32 20.43 3.90
N ARG A 12 -2.52 19.65 3.13
CA ARG A 12 -1.60 18.63 3.60
C ARG A 12 -0.33 18.59 2.75
N ALA A 13 0.77 18.19 3.35
CA ALA A 13 2.03 17.93 2.65
C ALA A 13 2.19 16.44 2.31
N PHE A 14 2.80 16.18 1.16
CA PHE A 14 3.25 14.83 0.79
C PHE A 14 4.75 14.74 1.05
N LEU A 15 5.14 13.92 2.02
CA LEU A 15 6.54 13.66 2.36
C LEU A 15 6.98 12.33 1.74
N LYS A 16 7.82 12.39 0.73
CA LYS A 16 8.36 11.22 0.04
C LYS A 16 9.58 10.70 0.79
N VAL A 17 9.46 9.53 1.40
CA VAL A 17 10.47 8.93 2.29
C VAL A 17 11.25 7.78 1.64
N GLN A 18 10.72 7.21 0.55
CA GLN A 18 11.27 6.02 -0.08
C GLN A 18 11.01 6.06 -1.60
N ASP A 19 11.90 5.46 -2.42
CA ASP A 19 11.72 5.31 -3.87
C ASP A 19 12.26 3.96 -4.33
N GLY A 20 11.84 3.54 -5.55
CA GLY A 20 12.22 2.26 -6.11
C GLY A 20 11.60 1.06 -5.41
N CYS A 21 11.83 -0.16 -5.94
CA CYS A 21 11.27 -1.39 -5.38
C CYS A 21 12.09 -2.61 -5.81
N ASP A 22 12.38 -3.50 -4.86
CA ASP A 22 13.11 -4.76 -5.09
C ASP A 22 12.16 -5.93 -5.40
N TYR A 23 10.86 -5.69 -5.44
CA TYR A 23 9.88 -6.72 -5.78
C TYR A 23 9.84 -6.91 -7.29
N LYS A 24 9.83 -8.18 -7.70
CA LYS A 24 9.76 -8.57 -9.11
C LYS A 24 8.35 -9.05 -9.46
N CYS A 25 7.33 -8.25 -9.10
CA CYS A 25 5.94 -8.55 -9.45
C CYS A 25 5.81 -8.61 -10.98
N THR A 26 5.20 -9.67 -11.49
CA THR A 26 5.21 -9.99 -12.93
C THR A 26 4.54 -8.95 -13.82
N TYR A 27 3.67 -8.12 -13.27
CA TYR A 27 2.91 -7.07 -13.98
C TYR A 27 3.49 -5.66 -13.83
N CYS A 28 4.53 -5.49 -13.01
CA CYS A 28 4.95 -4.16 -12.56
C CYS A 28 6.20 -3.68 -13.30
N THR A 29 6.15 -2.44 -13.78
CA THR A 29 7.26 -1.75 -14.45
C THR A 29 8.07 -0.85 -13.52
N ILE A 30 7.67 -0.72 -12.27
CA ILE A 30 8.30 0.21 -11.31
C ILE A 30 9.80 -0.07 -11.12
N PRO A 31 10.27 -1.31 -10.95
CA PRO A 31 11.71 -1.56 -10.84
C PRO A 31 12.51 -1.13 -12.07
N LEU A 32 11.89 -1.18 -13.25
CA LEU A 32 12.52 -0.72 -14.50
C LEU A 32 12.57 0.81 -14.57
N ALA A 33 11.54 1.48 -14.08
CA ALA A 33 11.40 2.94 -14.15
C ALA A 33 12.08 3.68 -12.98
N ARG A 34 12.08 3.09 -11.79
CA ARG A 34 12.54 3.71 -10.53
C ARG A 34 13.77 3.05 -9.94
N GLY A 35 14.18 1.88 -10.43
CA GLY A 35 15.32 1.12 -9.90
C GLY A 35 15.02 0.43 -8.57
N ILE A 36 16.09 0.06 -7.87
CA ILE A 36 16.03 -0.64 -6.58
C ILE A 36 15.48 0.25 -5.47
N SER A 37 15.00 -0.38 -4.40
CA SER A 37 14.48 0.29 -3.21
C SER A 37 15.58 1.07 -2.51
N ARG A 38 15.33 2.33 -2.21
CA ARG A 38 16.23 3.25 -1.52
C ARG A 38 15.45 4.25 -0.69
N SER A 39 16.06 4.79 0.33
CA SER A 39 15.48 5.78 1.23
C SER A 39 16.54 6.77 1.71
N ASP A 40 16.11 7.92 2.14
CA ASP A 40 16.97 8.91 2.79
C ASP A 40 17.34 8.47 4.22
N ALA A 41 18.32 9.14 4.81
CA ALA A 41 18.60 9.01 6.23
C ALA A 41 17.38 9.46 7.06
N LEU A 42 17.19 8.83 8.21
CA LEU A 42 16.06 9.14 9.09
C LEU A 42 16.06 10.61 9.52
N GLU A 43 17.25 11.14 9.83
CA GLU A 43 17.46 12.51 10.25
C GLU A 43 16.97 13.52 9.21
N ASN A 44 17.28 13.31 7.94
CA ASN A 44 16.84 14.17 6.84
C ASN A 44 15.32 14.15 6.65
N VAL A 45 14.71 12.98 6.82
CA VAL A 45 13.24 12.85 6.76
C VAL A 45 12.58 13.62 7.91
N ILE A 46 13.16 13.54 9.11
CA ILE A 46 12.67 14.27 10.31
C ILE A 46 12.84 15.78 10.11
N GLU A 47 13.97 16.24 9.57
CA GLU A 47 14.18 17.66 9.25
C GLU A 47 13.13 18.17 8.24
N ASN A 48 12.89 17.42 7.18
CA ASN A 48 11.83 17.74 6.21
C ASN A 48 10.44 17.79 6.87
N ALA A 49 10.13 16.90 7.80
CA ALA A 49 8.87 16.92 8.53
C ALA A 49 8.75 18.18 9.43
N LYS A 50 9.83 18.58 10.11
CA LYS A 50 9.87 19.84 10.89
C LYS A 50 9.69 21.06 9.99
N ASN A 51 10.29 21.08 8.82
CA ASN A 51 10.13 22.15 7.84
C ASN A 51 8.69 22.26 7.33
N ILE A 52 7.95 21.15 7.23
CA ILE A 52 6.52 21.14 6.91
C ILE A 52 5.72 21.79 8.07
N VAL A 53 6.03 21.42 9.31
CA VAL A 53 5.38 21.99 10.51
C VAL A 53 5.61 23.49 10.59
N ALA A 54 6.84 23.95 10.31
CA ALA A 54 7.19 25.38 10.32
C ALA A 54 6.38 26.21 9.30
N GLN A 55 5.77 25.57 8.30
CA GLN A 55 4.84 26.20 7.33
C GLN A 55 3.38 26.14 7.78
N ASP A 56 3.11 25.79 9.05
CA ASP A 56 1.77 25.65 9.65
C ASP A 56 0.90 24.55 9.00
N ILE A 57 1.51 23.57 8.32
CA ILE A 57 0.81 22.45 7.72
C ILE A 57 0.56 21.39 8.80
N LYS A 58 -0.70 20.99 8.96
CA LYS A 58 -1.15 20.11 10.06
C LYS A 58 -1.23 18.63 9.69
N GLU A 59 -1.20 18.27 8.41
CA GLU A 59 -1.27 16.87 7.95
C GLU A 59 -0.10 16.52 7.04
N ILE A 60 0.58 15.43 7.36
CA ILE A 60 1.64 14.84 6.52
C ILE A 60 1.15 13.50 5.97
N VAL A 61 1.27 13.31 4.67
CA VAL A 61 1.06 12.02 4.00
C VAL A 61 2.42 11.44 3.63
N LEU A 62 2.79 10.32 4.27
CA LEU A 62 4.00 9.59 3.93
C LEU A 62 3.82 8.92 2.57
N THR A 63 4.74 9.17 1.64
CA THR A 63 4.68 8.63 0.29
C THR A 63 5.96 7.91 -0.09
N GLY A 64 5.83 7.00 -1.03
CA GLY A 64 6.92 6.22 -1.62
C GLY A 64 6.36 5.19 -2.58
N VAL A 65 7.22 4.37 -3.12
CA VAL A 65 6.85 3.24 -3.99
C VAL A 65 6.55 2.00 -3.16
N ASN A 66 7.33 1.76 -2.10
CA ASN A 66 7.19 0.64 -1.17
C ASN A 66 7.67 1.09 0.20
N ILE A 67 6.89 1.95 0.86
CA ILE A 67 7.31 2.67 2.07
C ILE A 67 7.72 1.75 3.23
N GLY A 68 7.13 0.55 3.34
CA GLY A 68 7.51 -0.43 4.36
C GLY A 68 8.94 -0.95 4.22
N ASP A 69 9.59 -0.71 3.08
CA ASP A 69 10.99 -1.08 2.81
C ASP A 69 11.98 0.07 3.11
N PHE A 70 11.57 1.04 3.93
CA PHE A 70 12.40 2.16 4.40
C PHE A 70 13.65 1.68 5.12
N GLY A 71 14.77 2.41 4.99
CA GLY A 71 16.02 2.20 5.70
C GLY A 71 17.16 1.58 4.91
N LYS A 72 17.03 1.41 3.60
CA LYS A 72 18.09 0.85 2.74
C LYS A 72 19.17 1.84 2.33
N GLY A 73 19.08 3.08 2.79
CA GLY A 73 20.00 4.16 2.48
C GLY A 73 19.82 4.71 1.05
N GLU A 74 20.53 5.76 0.76
CA GLU A 74 20.44 6.58 -0.47
C GLU A 74 20.63 5.76 -1.76
N PHE A 75 21.51 4.78 -1.72
CA PHE A 75 21.83 3.93 -2.88
C PHE A 75 21.13 2.56 -2.86
N GLY A 76 20.34 2.24 -1.81
CA GLY A 76 19.65 0.97 -1.68
C GLY A 76 20.58 -0.22 -1.39
N THR A 77 21.82 0.01 -1.02
CA THR A 77 22.86 -1.02 -0.83
C THR A 77 23.09 -1.40 0.63
N LYS A 78 22.50 -0.65 1.53
CA LYS A 78 22.65 -0.89 2.97
C LYS A 78 21.64 -1.92 3.48
N LYS A 79 22.01 -2.64 4.55
CA LYS A 79 21.03 -3.26 5.44
C LYS A 79 20.23 -2.13 6.09
N HIS A 80 18.96 -2.43 6.47
CA HIS A 80 18.14 -1.45 7.18
C HIS A 80 18.84 -0.97 8.46
N GLU A 81 19.38 0.25 8.44
CA GLU A 81 19.91 0.93 9.64
C GLU A 81 18.76 1.36 10.54
N HIS A 82 17.68 1.82 9.92
CA HIS A 82 16.39 2.12 10.54
C HIS A 82 15.27 1.38 9.83
N THR A 83 14.27 0.98 10.57
CA THR A 83 13.09 0.31 10.03
C THR A 83 11.97 1.33 9.75
N PHE A 84 10.92 0.89 9.05
CA PHE A 84 9.72 1.71 8.90
C PHE A 84 9.07 2.04 10.26
N LEU A 85 9.18 1.15 11.26
CA LEU A 85 8.71 1.42 12.62
C LEU A 85 9.50 2.56 13.29
N ASP A 86 10.83 2.59 13.10
CA ASP A 86 11.66 3.68 13.64
C ASP A 86 11.27 5.02 13.03
N LEU A 87 11.02 5.06 11.72
CA LEU A 87 10.49 6.24 11.03
C LEU A 87 9.14 6.68 11.62
N VAL A 88 8.21 5.73 11.80
CA VAL A 88 6.87 6.02 12.36
C VAL A 88 6.99 6.60 13.77
N LYS A 89 7.82 6.01 14.64
CA LYS A 89 8.06 6.51 16.00
C LYS A 89 8.69 7.91 15.99
N ALA A 90 9.68 8.13 15.17
CA ALA A 90 10.38 9.41 15.09
C ALA A 90 9.48 10.54 14.59
N LEU A 91 8.60 10.26 13.63
CA LEU A 91 7.62 11.24 13.13
C LEU A 91 6.53 11.55 14.16
N ASP A 92 6.06 10.55 14.92
CA ASP A 92 5.04 10.73 15.96
C ASP A 92 5.53 11.61 17.12
N ALA A 93 6.85 11.64 17.33
CA ALA A 93 7.48 12.47 18.37
C ALA A 93 7.64 13.95 17.96
N ILE A 94 7.30 14.34 16.73
CA ILE A 94 7.43 15.72 16.28
C ILE A 94 6.20 16.51 16.73
N GLU A 95 6.43 17.54 17.55
CA GLU A 95 5.37 18.46 17.97
C GLU A 95 4.85 19.30 16.80
N GLY A 96 3.57 19.64 16.82
CA GLY A 96 2.93 20.50 15.81
C GLY A 96 2.31 19.74 14.63
N ILE A 97 2.59 18.45 14.45
CA ILE A 97 1.88 17.60 13.47
C ILE A 97 0.58 17.10 14.10
N SER A 98 -0.56 17.46 13.49
CA SER A 98 -1.87 17.01 13.98
C SER A 98 -2.26 15.66 13.42
N ARG A 99 -1.85 15.34 12.18
CA ARG A 99 -2.18 14.09 11.50
C ARG A 99 -1.05 13.59 10.63
N ILE A 100 -0.76 12.29 10.73
CA ILE A 100 0.16 11.58 9.85
C ILE A 100 -0.60 10.43 9.19
N ARG A 101 -0.53 10.38 7.88
CA ARG A 101 -1.17 9.33 7.08
C ARG A 101 -0.13 8.45 6.42
N ILE A 102 -0.25 7.14 6.62
CA ILE A 102 0.50 6.14 5.88
C ILE A 102 -0.17 5.95 4.52
N SER A 103 0.59 6.06 3.42
CA SER A 103 0.11 5.69 2.09
C SER A 103 0.12 4.17 1.90
N SER A 104 0.28 3.68 0.66
CA SER A 104 0.29 2.24 0.38
C SER A 104 1.46 1.53 1.05
N ILE A 105 1.16 0.48 1.82
CA ILE A 105 2.16 -0.38 2.46
C ILE A 105 1.87 -1.86 2.16
N GLU A 106 2.88 -2.58 1.70
CA GLU A 106 2.77 -4.01 1.38
C GLU A 106 2.42 -4.85 2.62
N PRO A 107 1.50 -5.83 2.51
CA PRO A 107 1.03 -6.63 3.66
C PRO A 107 2.15 -7.31 4.44
N ASN A 108 3.18 -7.81 3.76
CA ASN A 108 4.32 -8.47 4.38
C ASN A 108 5.31 -7.52 5.05
N LEU A 109 5.24 -6.23 4.77
CA LEU A 109 6.04 -5.18 5.40
C LEU A 109 5.30 -4.43 6.51
N LEU A 110 3.98 -4.52 6.55
CA LEU A 110 3.17 -3.99 7.65
C LEU A 110 3.24 -4.97 8.83
N LYS A 111 4.17 -4.72 9.74
CA LYS A 111 4.41 -5.56 10.91
C LYS A 111 3.43 -5.27 12.04
N ASP A 112 3.23 -6.26 12.94
CA ASP A 112 2.32 -6.15 14.09
C ASP A 112 2.75 -5.03 15.03
N GLU A 113 4.06 -4.83 15.21
CA GLU A 113 4.60 -3.75 16.04
C GLU A 113 4.24 -2.37 15.49
N THR A 114 4.25 -2.22 14.17
CA THR A 114 3.84 -0.96 13.50
C THR A 114 2.33 -0.72 13.69
N ILE A 115 1.51 -1.76 13.52
CA ILE A 115 0.06 -1.68 13.74
C ILE A 115 -0.24 -1.30 15.20
N ALA A 116 0.40 -1.96 16.15
CA ALA A 116 0.24 -1.70 17.58
C ALA A 116 0.64 -0.27 17.94
N PHE A 117 1.76 0.22 17.42
CA PHE A 117 2.21 1.60 17.63
C PHE A 117 1.23 2.62 17.07
N VAL A 118 0.81 2.46 15.81
CA VAL A 118 -0.17 3.35 15.18
C VAL A 118 -1.49 3.37 15.94
N GLY A 119 -1.91 2.23 16.49
CA GLY A 119 -3.12 2.13 17.30
C GLY A 119 -3.07 2.89 18.63
N GLN A 120 -1.87 3.21 19.13
CA GLN A 120 -1.66 3.99 20.36
C GLN A 120 -1.26 5.44 20.08
N SER A 121 -0.86 5.74 18.86
CA SER A 121 -0.44 7.08 18.44
C SER A 121 -1.59 8.06 18.44
N LYS A 122 -1.30 9.32 18.79
CA LYS A 122 -2.25 10.44 18.65
C LYS A 122 -2.13 11.15 17.31
N GLY A 123 -0.98 11.03 16.64
CA GLY A 123 -0.67 11.67 15.37
C GLY A 123 -1.07 10.84 14.15
N PHE A 124 -0.89 9.53 14.21
CA PHE A 124 -1.23 8.67 13.09
C PHE A 124 -2.73 8.44 12.96
N VAL A 125 -3.28 8.72 11.78
CA VAL A 125 -4.70 8.48 11.51
C VAL A 125 -4.98 6.97 11.35
N PRO A 126 -6.15 6.48 11.82
CA PRO A 126 -6.55 5.07 11.71
C PRO A 126 -6.98 4.75 10.27
N HIS A 127 -6.06 4.88 9.34
CA HIS A 127 -6.28 4.62 7.92
C HIS A 127 -5.09 3.86 7.34
N PHE A 128 -5.36 2.73 6.72
CA PHE A 128 -4.37 1.90 6.05
C PHE A 128 -4.78 1.67 4.60
N HIS A 129 -3.82 1.81 3.69
CA HIS A 129 -3.98 1.37 2.32
C HIS A 129 -3.03 0.19 2.10
N VAL A 130 -3.62 -1.02 1.98
CA VAL A 130 -2.87 -2.27 1.92
C VAL A 130 -3.20 -2.99 0.62
N PRO A 131 -2.32 -2.97 -0.40
CA PRO A 131 -2.57 -3.60 -1.69
C PRO A 131 -2.68 -5.13 -1.56
N LEU A 132 -3.82 -5.72 -1.96
CA LEU A 132 -4.03 -7.17 -2.00
C LEU A 132 -3.66 -7.77 -3.35
N GLN A 133 -4.05 -7.11 -4.41
CA GLN A 133 -3.96 -7.50 -5.83
C GLN A 133 -4.92 -8.63 -6.23
N SER A 134 -5.02 -9.74 -5.49
CA SER A 134 -5.97 -10.84 -5.73
C SER A 134 -6.27 -11.58 -4.43
N GLY A 135 -7.48 -12.09 -4.27
CA GLY A 135 -7.85 -13.00 -3.17
C GLY A 135 -7.57 -14.47 -3.48
N SER A 136 -7.04 -14.78 -4.66
CA SER A 136 -6.64 -16.13 -5.05
C SER A 136 -5.14 -16.33 -4.86
N ASP A 137 -4.75 -17.34 -4.08
CA ASP A 137 -3.35 -17.70 -3.87
C ASP A 137 -2.65 -18.16 -5.16
N ILE A 138 -3.39 -18.77 -6.10
CA ILE A 138 -2.87 -19.15 -7.41
C ILE A 138 -2.46 -17.89 -8.18
N ILE A 139 -3.33 -16.90 -8.21
CA ILE A 139 -3.06 -15.65 -8.91
C ILE A 139 -1.97 -14.84 -8.20
N LEU A 140 -1.97 -14.77 -6.87
CA LEU A 140 -0.90 -14.11 -6.10
C LEU A 140 0.48 -14.72 -6.40
N LYS A 141 0.59 -16.05 -6.49
CA LYS A 141 1.83 -16.75 -6.89
C LYS A 141 2.23 -16.40 -8.32
N ARG A 142 1.29 -16.38 -9.27
CA ARG A 142 1.55 -15.98 -10.67
C ARG A 142 1.99 -14.51 -10.78
N MET A 143 1.45 -13.65 -9.92
CA MET A 143 1.86 -12.25 -9.78
C MET A 143 3.23 -12.09 -9.09
N ARG A 144 3.81 -13.17 -8.54
CA ARG A 144 5.02 -13.15 -7.69
C ARG A 144 4.88 -12.24 -6.49
N ARG A 145 3.71 -12.28 -5.82
CA ARG A 145 3.53 -11.56 -4.56
C ARG A 145 4.28 -12.27 -3.43
N ARG A 146 4.78 -11.50 -2.48
CA ARG A 146 5.56 -12.01 -1.33
C ARG A 146 4.68 -12.39 -0.13
N TYR A 147 3.39 -12.60 -0.37
CA TYR A 147 2.40 -13.03 0.62
C TYR A 147 1.30 -13.84 -0.08
N LEU A 148 0.53 -14.53 0.72
CA LEU A 148 -0.70 -15.23 0.35
C LEU A 148 -1.90 -14.62 1.10
N SER A 149 -3.10 -15.07 0.75
CA SER A 149 -4.37 -14.57 1.29
C SER A 149 -4.44 -14.65 2.82
N GLN A 150 -3.88 -15.70 3.43
CA GLN A 150 -3.89 -15.85 4.89
C GLN A 150 -3.14 -14.71 5.60
N LEU A 151 -1.95 -14.32 5.14
CA LEU A 151 -1.23 -13.19 5.73
C LEU A 151 -2.05 -11.90 5.64
N TYR A 152 -2.77 -11.72 4.53
CA TYR A 152 -3.62 -10.55 4.36
C TYR A 152 -4.78 -10.52 5.38
N ILE A 153 -5.45 -11.66 5.58
CA ILE A 153 -6.46 -11.81 6.64
C ILE A 153 -5.91 -11.43 8.00
N ASP A 154 -4.71 -11.94 8.33
CA ASP A 154 -4.07 -11.69 9.61
C ASP A 154 -3.76 -10.20 9.81
N ARG A 155 -3.32 -9.49 8.76
CA ARG A 155 -3.10 -8.03 8.80
C ARG A 155 -4.38 -7.25 9.03
N VAL A 156 -5.47 -7.59 8.31
CA VAL A 156 -6.78 -6.95 8.51
C VAL A 156 -7.28 -7.18 9.93
N LYS A 157 -7.20 -8.41 10.44
CA LYS A 157 -7.58 -8.74 11.83
C LYS A 157 -6.74 -7.99 12.85
N ALA A 158 -5.42 -7.90 12.65
CA ALA A 158 -4.52 -7.17 13.56
C ALA A 158 -4.87 -5.67 13.58
N ILE A 159 -5.11 -5.04 12.42
CA ILE A 159 -5.53 -3.64 12.33
C ILE A 159 -6.87 -3.44 13.07
N LYS A 160 -7.87 -4.27 12.77
CA LYS A 160 -9.20 -4.14 13.39
C LYS A 160 -9.21 -4.44 14.88
N LYS A 161 -8.35 -5.34 15.36
CA LYS A 161 -8.16 -5.58 16.79
C LYS A 161 -7.57 -4.37 17.51
N ALA A 162 -6.57 -3.71 16.91
CA ALA A 162 -5.94 -2.52 17.49
C ALA A 162 -6.81 -1.27 17.34
N MET A 163 -7.52 -1.14 16.21
CA MET A 163 -8.31 0.03 15.82
C MET A 163 -9.61 -0.44 15.11
N PRO A 164 -10.69 -0.79 15.85
CA PRO A 164 -11.93 -1.29 15.25
C PRO A 164 -12.54 -0.37 14.17
N HIS A 165 -12.37 0.94 14.34
CA HIS A 165 -12.84 1.99 13.44
C HIS A 165 -11.88 2.32 12.30
N ALA A 166 -10.75 1.60 12.14
CA ALA A 166 -9.79 1.89 11.10
C ALA A 166 -10.38 1.71 9.70
N CYS A 167 -10.10 2.68 8.84
CA CYS A 167 -10.42 2.61 7.42
C CYS A 167 -9.35 1.80 6.67
N ILE A 168 -9.72 0.73 5.99
CA ILE A 168 -8.80 -0.12 5.24
C ILE A 168 -9.17 -0.08 3.76
N GLY A 169 -8.30 0.53 2.95
CA GLY A 169 -8.38 0.56 1.48
C GLY A 169 -7.56 -0.56 0.85
N VAL A 170 -8.06 -1.13 -0.23
CA VAL A 170 -7.50 -2.32 -0.88
C VAL A 170 -7.37 -2.13 -2.38
N ASP A 171 -6.20 -2.38 -2.95
CA ASP A 171 -6.04 -2.46 -4.40
C ASP A 171 -6.26 -3.88 -4.89
N VAL A 172 -7.00 -4.04 -5.99
CA VAL A 172 -7.26 -5.32 -6.64
C VAL A 172 -7.13 -5.19 -8.15
N ILE A 173 -6.45 -6.16 -8.76
CA ILE A 173 -6.34 -6.31 -10.22
C ILE A 173 -7.25 -7.45 -10.66
N VAL A 174 -8.13 -7.22 -11.63
CA VAL A 174 -8.97 -8.24 -12.26
C VAL A 174 -8.51 -8.54 -13.67
N GLY A 175 -8.65 -9.80 -14.08
CA GLY A 175 -8.30 -10.22 -15.44
C GLY A 175 -6.81 -10.36 -15.68
N PHE A 176 -6.05 -10.65 -14.62
CA PHE A 176 -4.66 -11.05 -14.75
C PHE A 176 -4.53 -12.35 -15.57
N PRO A 177 -3.47 -12.57 -16.39
CA PRO A 177 -3.31 -13.78 -17.19
C PRO A 177 -3.45 -15.05 -16.34
N GLY A 178 -4.37 -15.92 -16.74
CA GLY A 178 -4.72 -17.17 -16.03
C GLY A 178 -5.73 -16.99 -14.89
N GLU A 179 -6.32 -15.82 -14.71
CA GLU A 179 -7.44 -15.67 -13.80
C GLU A 179 -8.71 -16.26 -14.41
N THR A 180 -8.98 -17.53 -14.10
CA THR A 180 -10.23 -18.21 -14.50
C THR A 180 -11.44 -17.58 -13.81
N GLU A 181 -12.66 -17.96 -14.20
CA GLU A 181 -13.87 -17.52 -13.49
C GLU A 181 -13.88 -18.03 -12.05
N GLU A 182 -13.40 -19.24 -11.82
CA GLU A 182 -13.29 -19.83 -10.47
C GLU A 182 -12.35 -19.00 -9.59
N GLU A 183 -11.16 -18.62 -10.07
CA GLU A 183 -10.20 -17.84 -9.30
C GLU A 183 -10.70 -16.39 -9.05
N PHE A 184 -11.42 -15.80 -10.01
CA PHE A 184 -12.10 -14.53 -9.80
C PHE A 184 -13.17 -14.65 -8.71
N LEU A 185 -14.00 -15.67 -8.72
CA LEU A 185 -15.05 -15.88 -7.70
C LEU A 185 -14.46 -16.17 -6.32
N LYS A 186 -13.31 -16.87 -6.23
CA LYS A 186 -12.57 -17.00 -4.96
C LYS A 186 -12.16 -15.62 -4.43
N SER A 187 -11.56 -14.78 -5.30
CA SER A 187 -11.16 -13.41 -4.94
C SER A 187 -12.37 -12.55 -4.54
N TYR A 188 -13.49 -12.68 -5.23
CA TYR A 188 -14.72 -11.95 -4.91
C TYR A 188 -15.25 -12.33 -3.52
N ARG A 189 -15.39 -13.63 -3.23
CA ARG A 189 -15.85 -14.13 -1.91
C ARG A 189 -14.89 -13.71 -0.80
N PHE A 190 -13.60 -13.86 -1.02
CA PHE A 190 -12.56 -13.40 -0.09
C PHE A 190 -12.75 -11.92 0.29
N LEU A 191 -12.98 -11.05 -0.69
CA LEU A 191 -13.19 -9.62 -0.46
C LEU A 191 -14.54 -9.32 0.20
N VAL A 192 -15.57 -10.13 -0.04
CA VAL A 192 -16.86 -10.02 0.67
C VAL A 192 -16.69 -10.27 2.16
N ASP A 193 -15.93 -11.29 2.53
CA ASP A 193 -15.77 -11.74 3.91
C ASP A 193 -14.81 -10.89 4.74
N LEU A 194 -13.92 -10.10 4.09
CA LEU A 194 -12.97 -9.24 4.78
C LEU A 194 -13.63 -7.97 5.35
N ASP A 195 -13.22 -7.59 6.55
CA ASP A 195 -13.59 -6.31 7.18
C ASP A 195 -12.72 -5.16 6.64
N ILE A 196 -13.02 -4.74 5.43
CA ILE A 196 -12.35 -3.66 4.70
C ILE A 196 -13.35 -2.57 4.30
N SER A 197 -12.87 -1.36 4.06
CA SER A 197 -13.73 -0.19 3.88
C SER A 197 -14.04 0.13 2.42
N TYR A 198 -13.10 -0.10 1.52
CA TYR A 198 -13.27 0.18 0.08
C TYR A 198 -12.23 -0.53 -0.77
N LEU A 199 -12.51 -0.63 -2.07
CA LEU A 199 -11.61 -1.19 -3.08
C LEU A 199 -11.26 -0.15 -4.14
N HIS A 200 -9.99 -0.12 -4.54
CA HIS A 200 -9.55 0.40 -5.82
C HIS A 200 -9.41 -0.77 -6.80
N VAL A 201 -10.24 -0.79 -7.82
CA VAL A 201 -10.31 -1.91 -8.77
C VAL A 201 -9.68 -1.51 -10.10
N PHE A 202 -8.65 -2.25 -10.48
CA PHE A 202 -7.91 -2.09 -11.72
C PHE A 202 -8.18 -3.27 -12.65
N ALA A 203 -8.54 -3.01 -13.90
CA ALA A 203 -8.45 -4.03 -14.92
C ALA A 203 -6.97 -4.22 -15.28
N TYR A 204 -6.53 -5.48 -15.41
CA TYR A 204 -5.18 -5.76 -15.86
C TYR A 204 -4.92 -5.09 -17.22
N SER A 205 -3.80 -4.43 -17.32
CA SER A 205 -3.32 -3.79 -18.54
C SER A 205 -1.91 -4.29 -18.82
N GLU A 206 -1.72 -4.74 -20.02
CA GLU A 206 -0.43 -5.22 -20.51
C GLU A 206 0.59 -4.07 -20.49
N ARG A 207 1.74 -4.31 -19.85
CA ARG A 207 2.83 -3.36 -19.80
C ARG A 207 4.04 -3.95 -20.53
N PRO A 208 4.62 -3.24 -21.49
CA PRO A 208 5.84 -3.69 -22.16
C PRO A 208 6.94 -4.04 -21.15
N ASN A 209 7.75 -5.02 -21.48
CA ASN A 209 8.89 -5.46 -20.67
C ASN A 209 8.51 -6.07 -19.29
N THR A 210 7.25 -6.45 -19.08
CA THR A 210 6.82 -7.19 -17.90
C THR A 210 6.65 -8.69 -18.22
N ALA A 211 6.97 -9.56 -17.25
CA ALA A 211 6.78 -11.00 -17.44
C ALA A 211 5.32 -11.36 -17.71
N ALA A 212 4.37 -10.62 -17.14
CA ALA A 212 2.94 -10.88 -17.35
C ALA A 212 2.48 -10.60 -18.79
N ALA A 213 3.14 -9.67 -19.50
CA ALA A 213 2.81 -9.39 -20.90
C ALA A 213 3.11 -10.57 -21.86
N SER A 214 4.01 -11.47 -21.44
CA SER A 214 4.38 -12.67 -22.21
C SER A 214 3.65 -13.94 -21.75
N MET A 215 2.77 -13.83 -20.73
CA MET A 215 1.98 -14.98 -20.27
C MET A 215 0.85 -15.29 -21.23
N GLY A 216 0.61 -16.56 -21.47
CA GLY A 216 -0.61 -17.06 -22.11
C GLY A 216 -1.86 -16.86 -21.23
N GLU A 217 -2.99 -17.44 -21.64
CA GLU A 217 -4.25 -17.43 -20.89
C GLU A 217 -4.78 -16.01 -20.63
N VAL A 218 -4.69 -15.16 -21.66
CA VAL A 218 -5.15 -13.77 -21.61
C VAL A 218 -6.66 -13.71 -21.37
N VAL A 219 -7.07 -12.98 -20.35
CA VAL A 219 -8.50 -12.76 -20.06
C VAL A 219 -9.06 -11.71 -21.02
N PRO A 220 -10.16 -11.99 -21.75
CA PRO A 220 -10.76 -11.06 -22.70
C PRO A 220 -11.18 -9.73 -22.04
N GLN A 221 -11.09 -8.63 -22.79
CA GLN A 221 -11.35 -7.30 -22.24
C GLN A 221 -12.79 -7.12 -21.70
N HIS A 222 -13.79 -7.70 -22.36
CA HIS A 222 -15.18 -7.65 -21.89
C HIS A 222 -15.35 -8.40 -20.54
N VAL A 223 -14.59 -9.49 -20.30
CA VAL A 223 -14.58 -10.21 -19.04
C VAL A 223 -13.92 -9.36 -17.94
N ARG A 224 -12.77 -8.72 -18.25
CA ARG A 224 -12.13 -7.76 -17.31
C ARG A 224 -13.08 -6.64 -16.92
N ALA A 225 -13.82 -6.07 -17.90
CA ALA A 225 -14.79 -5.01 -17.65
C ALA A 225 -15.95 -5.49 -16.76
N LYS A 226 -16.49 -6.69 -17.00
CA LYS A 226 -17.54 -7.31 -16.17
C LYS A 226 -17.06 -7.49 -14.73
N ARG A 227 -15.88 -8.10 -14.53
CA ARG A 227 -15.26 -8.33 -13.21
C ARG A 227 -15.00 -7.01 -12.48
N SER A 228 -14.46 -6.02 -13.19
CA SER A 228 -14.26 -4.66 -12.65
C SER A 228 -15.57 -4.04 -12.15
N LYS A 229 -16.65 -4.14 -12.91
CA LYS A 229 -17.97 -3.63 -12.54
C LYS A 229 -18.48 -4.32 -11.25
N MET A 230 -18.33 -5.64 -11.14
CA MET A 230 -18.73 -6.41 -9.95
C MET A 230 -17.99 -5.94 -8.70
N LEU A 231 -16.65 -5.82 -8.75
CA LEU A 231 -15.85 -5.39 -7.59
C LEU A 231 -16.04 -3.91 -7.25
N ARG A 232 -16.26 -3.04 -8.24
CA ARG A 232 -16.62 -1.64 -7.96
C ARG A 232 -17.97 -1.54 -7.26
N GLY A 233 -18.96 -2.37 -7.64
CA GLY A 233 -20.23 -2.50 -6.91
C GLY A 233 -20.04 -2.97 -5.47
N LEU A 234 -19.14 -3.94 -5.24
CA LEU A 234 -18.76 -4.38 -3.90
C LEU A 234 -18.09 -3.25 -3.10
N SER A 235 -17.19 -2.49 -3.73
CA SER A 235 -16.54 -1.33 -3.10
C SER A 235 -17.53 -0.29 -2.59
N VAL A 236 -18.57 0.01 -3.39
CA VAL A 236 -19.64 0.94 -2.97
C VAL A 236 -20.37 0.41 -1.74
N LYS A 237 -20.74 -0.88 -1.72
CA LYS A 237 -21.41 -1.52 -0.57
C LYS A 237 -20.53 -1.49 0.68
N LYS A 238 -19.23 -1.85 0.56
CA LYS A 238 -18.26 -1.81 1.67
C LYS A 238 -18.10 -0.40 2.24
N ARG A 239 -18.01 0.61 1.36
CA ARG A 239 -17.90 2.01 1.77
C ARG A 239 -19.16 2.47 2.51
N HIS A 240 -20.32 2.13 2.00
CA HIS A 240 -21.59 2.46 2.66
C HIS A 240 -21.66 1.84 4.07
N TYR A 241 -21.35 0.55 4.17
CA TYR A 241 -21.32 -0.16 5.46
C TYR A 241 -20.30 0.45 6.45
N PHE A 242 -19.16 0.91 5.97
CA PHE A 242 -18.12 1.52 6.81
C PHE A 242 -18.55 2.88 7.38
N TYR A 243 -19.40 3.64 6.70
CA TYR A 243 -19.87 4.95 7.14
C TYR A 243 -21.24 4.92 7.83
N SER A 244 -21.94 3.78 7.86
CA SER A 244 -23.18 3.58 8.61
C SER A 244 -22.93 3.14 10.04
#